data_45dd812a821fdefb65e49cb7ad3bc51b
#
_entry.id   45dd812a821fdefb65e49cb7ad3bc51b
#
_cell.length_a   1.000
_cell.length_b   1.000
_cell.length_c   1.000
_cell.angle_alpha   90.00
_cell.angle_beta   90.00
_cell.angle_gamma   90.00
#
_symmetry.space_group_name_H-M   'P 1'
#
loop_
_entity.id
_entity.type
_entity.pdbx_description
1 polymer ?
#
loop_
_entity_poly.entity_id
_entity_poly.type
_entity_poly.pdbx_seq_one_letter_code
_entity_poly.pdbx_strand_id
1 'polypeptide(L)'
;KIYRFFNHPTKLILGFFVVTMCVGAAIFWKSRCISWEETVILQENKKEPVKDTSIVYISNCFVGSDMTAHAFDSLVEKVNEKKPDVILFGGNLFGRHTNEVTIDKTLASIKKMKAALGIYMVEGSADSALVEEKKEKISGAGVHLLLDESAVLHNGLQLVGCRADGKTKKPMSYTLSLINKEKPSIVLAGEAMEEKLKEEKKISLVLYPKKITDTGNGGTSGVNQMFPRNVLASAKINFMQIKK
;
A
#
# COMPACT_ATOMS: atom_id res chain seq x y z
N LYS A 1 46.91 -18.42 19.80
CA LYS A 1 46.88 -17.99 18.39
C LYS A 1 45.98 -16.77 18.15
N ILE A 2 44.89 -16.56 18.90
CA ILE A 2 43.95 -15.42 18.78
C ILE A 2 44.64 -14.10 19.21
N TYR A 3 45.44 -14.10 20.27
CA TYR A 3 46.15 -12.90 20.77
C TYR A 3 47.11 -12.26 19.73
N ARG A 4 47.68 -13.04 18.83
CA ARG A 4 48.60 -12.52 17.79
C ARG A 4 47.88 -11.81 16.62
N PHE A 5 46.58 -12.07 16.46
CA PHE A 5 45.79 -11.42 15.42
C PHE A 5 45.47 -9.95 15.79
N PHE A 6 45.25 -9.70 17.08
CA PHE A 6 44.90 -8.36 17.59
C PHE A 6 46.06 -7.38 17.74
N ASN A 7 47.29 -7.86 17.67
CA ASN A 7 48.48 -7.00 17.84
C ASN A 7 48.92 -6.27 16.56
N HIS A 8 48.24 -6.45 15.43
CA HIS A 8 48.53 -5.71 14.21
C HIS A 8 47.40 -4.70 13.93
N PRO A 9 47.63 -3.37 14.06
CA PRO A 9 46.62 -2.35 13.88
C PRO A 9 45.96 -2.42 12.49
N THR A 10 46.72 -2.82 11.46
CA THR A 10 46.20 -3.03 10.08
C THR A 10 45.15 -4.14 10.00
N LYS A 11 45.32 -5.23 10.78
CA LYS A 11 44.35 -6.34 10.80
C LYS A 11 43.07 -5.97 11.57
N LEU A 12 43.19 -5.16 12.62
CA LEU A 12 42.06 -4.60 13.35
C LEU A 12 41.24 -3.65 12.47
N ILE A 13 41.92 -2.76 11.74
CA ILE A 13 41.28 -1.84 10.79
C ILE A 13 40.55 -2.63 9.69
N LEU A 14 41.20 -3.65 9.11
CA LEU A 14 40.60 -4.50 8.09
C LEU A 14 39.38 -5.26 8.62
N GLY A 15 39.49 -5.82 9.85
CA GLY A 15 38.38 -6.52 10.52
C GLY A 15 37.20 -5.58 10.76
N PHE A 16 37.44 -4.36 11.23
CA PHE A 16 36.42 -3.35 11.42
C PHE A 16 35.70 -2.99 10.05
N PHE A 17 36.51 -2.85 9.00
CA PHE A 17 35.98 -2.55 7.65
C PHE A 17 35.09 -3.69 7.11
N VAL A 18 35.48 -4.95 7.31
CA VAL A 18 34.69 -6.12 6.91
C VAL A 18 33.39 -6.19 7.70
N VAL A 19 33.43 -5.97 9.01
CA VAL A 19 32.23 -5.97 9.86
C VAL A 19 31.28 -4.86 9.47
N THR A 20 31.77 -3.64 9.25
CA THR A 20 30.92 -2.52 8.81
C THR A 20 30.32 -2.76 7.42
N MET A 21 31.07 -3.38 6.52
CA MET A 21 30.57 -3.75 5.20
C MET A 21 29.49 -4.84 5.27
N CYS A 22 29.68 -5.86 6.11
CA CYS A 22 28.68 -6.91 6.33
C CYS A 22 27.40 -6.37 7.00
N VAL A 23 27.55 -5.49 8.00
CA VAL A 23 26.41 -4.82 8.64
C VAL A 23 25.69 -3.92 7.64
N GLY A 24 26.42 -3.14 6.85
CA GLY A 24 25.86 -2.31 5.78
C GLY A 24 25.13 -3.14 4.73
N ALA A 25 25.71 -4.27 4.31
CA ALA A 25 25.07 -5.20 3.37
C ALA A 25 23.80 -5.84 3.96
N ALA A 26 23.82 -6.22 5.24
CA ALA A 26 22.66 -6.78 5.92
C ALA A 26 21.51 -5.76 6.06
N ILE A 27 21.84 -4.52 6.45
CA ILE A 27 20.88 -3.41 6.50
C ILE A 27 20.30 -3.13 5.10
N PHE A 28 21.15 -3.07 4.09
CA PHE A 28 20.75 -2.85 2.71
C PHE A 28 19.86 -3.99 2.19
N TRP A 29 20.17 -5.24 2.52
CA TRP A 29 19.35 -6.41 2.18
C TRP A 29 17.99 -6.37 2.88
N LYS A 30 17.98 -6.12 4.20
CA LYS A 30 16.75 -6.01 5.00
C LYS A 30 15.86 -4.87 4.52
N SER A 31 16.43 -3.75 4.06
CA SER A 31 15.68 -2.61 3.55
C SER A 31 14.99 -2.86 2.21
N ARG A 32 15.40 -3.91 1.49
CA ARG A 32 14.76 -4.36 0.24
C ARG A 32 13.73 -5.47 0.43
N CYS A 33 13.62 -6.01 1.64
CA CYS A 33 12.61 -7.02 1.93
C CYS A 33 11.24 -6.36 2.11
N ILE A 34 10.29 -6.71 1.25
CA ILE A 34 8.89 -6.33 1.42
C ILE A 34 8.35 -7.14 2.59
N SER A 35 7.86 -6.43 3.61
CA SER A 35 7.15 -7.03 4.72
C SER A 35 5.68 -7.21 4.34
N TRP A 36 5.18 -8.44 4.41
CA TRP A 36 3.78 -8.77 4.22
C TRP A 36 3.11 -8.90 5.58
N GLU A 37 1.96 -8.28 5.72
CA GLU A 37 1.04 -8.55 6.82
C GLU A 37 -0.08 -9.45 6.26
N GLU A 38 -0.21 -10.65 6.82
CA GLU A 38 -1.23 -11.61 6.36
C GLU A 38 -2.40 -11.60 7.34
N THR A 39 -3.60 -11.44 6.82
CA THR A 39 -4.83 -11.39 7.62
C THR A 39 -5.88 -12.29 6.99
N VAL A 40 -6.55 -13.09 7.80
CA VAL A 40 -7.71 -13.87 7.38
C VAL A 40 -8.98 -13.20 7.90
N ILE A 41 -9.92 -12.94 7.02
CA ILE A 41 -11.21 -12.34 7.33
C ILE A 41 -12.28 -13.42 7.17
N LEU A 42 -12.95 -13.75 8.27
CA LEU A 42 -14.08 -14.69 8.24
C LEU A 42 -15.36 -13.93 7.91
N GLN A 43 -16.17 -14.47 7.03
CA GLN A 43 -17.47 -13.92 6.70
C GLN A 43 -18.48 -14.37 7.75
N GLU A 44 -19.03 -13.43 8.50
CA GLU A 44 -20.10 -13.72 9.45
C GLU A 44 -21.46 -13.41 8.82
N ASN A 45 -22.36 -14.42 8.83
CA ASN A 45 -23.82 -14.29 8.64
C ASN A 45 -24.31 -13.36 7.50
N LYS A 46 -23.65 -13.35 6.36
CA LYS A 46 -24.18 -12.66 5.17
C LYS A 46 -25.10 -13.59 4.39
N LYS A 47 -26.20 -13.04 3.85
CA LYS A 47 -27.15 -13.81 3.03
C LYS A 47 -26.51 -14.29 1.72
N GLU A 48 -25.66 -13.49 1.15
CA GLU A 48 -24.88 -13.81 -0.07
C GLU A 48 -23.37 -13.87 0.25
N PRO A 49 -22.84 -15.01 0.73
CA PRO A 49 -21.42 -15.12 1.02
C PRO A 49 -20.60 -15.11 -0.26
N VAL A 50 -19.49 -14.41 -0.25
CA VAL A 50 -18.52 -14.37 -1.34
C VAL A 50 -17.71 -15.67 -1.32
N LYS A 51 -17.27 -16.16 -2.49
CA LYS A 51 -16.27 -17.23 -2.58
C LYS A 51 -14.96 -16.79 -1.91
N ASP A 52 -14.18 -17.75 -1.45
CA ASP A 52 -12.85 -17.48 -0.92
C ASP A 52 -12.08 -16.57 -1.88
N THR A 53 -11.61 -15.44 -1.38
CA THR A 53 -11.03 -14.38 -2.20
C THR A 53 -9.74 -13.89 -1.58
N SER A 54 -8.68 -13.90 -2.37
CA SER A 54 -7.37 -13.38 -1.98
C SER A 54 -7.23 -11.93 -2.43
N ILE A 55 -6.85 -11.05 -1.51
CA ILE A 55 -6.76 -9.61 -1.71
C ILE A 55 -5.36 -9.13 -1.36
N VAL A 56 -4.75 -8.37 -2.25
CA VAL A 56 -3.57 -7.57 -1.92
C VAL A 56 -4.01 -6.12 -1.75
N TYR A 57 -3.78 -5.57 -0.57
CA TYR A 57 -4.01 -4.15 -0.27
C TYR A 57 -2.68 -3.43 -0.17
N ILE A 58 -2.53 -2.34 -0.91
CA ILE A 58 -1.32 -1.54 -1.02
C ILE A 58 -1.67 -0.08 -0.73
N SER A 59 -0.96 0.56 0.19
CA SER A 59 -1.14 1.98 0.48
C SER A 59 0.19 2.67 0.84
N ASN A 60 0.21 3.99 0.74
CA ASN A 60 1.36 4.83 1.14
C ASN A 60 2.67 4.46 0.40
N CYS A 61 2.60 4.17 -0.90
CA CYS A 61 3.79 3.93 -1.70
C CYS A 61 4.61 5.20 -1.92
N PHE A 62 3.94 6.34 -2.07
CA PHE A 62 4.57 7.63 -2.36
C PHE A 62 5.63 7.52 -3.47
N VAL A 63 5.27 6.84 -4.58
CA VAL A 63 6.19 6.68 -5.72
C VAL A 63 6.57 8.06 -6.25
N GLY A 64 7.86 8.28 -6.43
CA GLY A 64 8.42 9.57 -6.82
C GLY A 64 8.92 10.44 -5.67
N SER A 65 8.55 10.13 -4.40
CA SER A 65 9.15 10.75 -3.22
C SER A 65 9.87 9.74 -2.34
N ASP A 66 9.17 8.72 -1.83
CA ASP A 66 9.72 7.76 -0.87
C ASP A 66 10.11 6.44 -1.56
N MET A 67 9.40 6.08 -2.62
CA MET A 67 9.66 4.88 -3.42
C MET A 67 10.07 5.27 -4.85
N THR A 68 11.09 4.60 -5.39
CA THR A 68 11.44 4.75 -6.82
C THR A 68 10.50 3.91 -7.70
N ALA A 69 10.33 4.28 -8.97
CA ALA A 69 9.55 3.48 -9.93
C ALA A 69 10.15 2.07 -10.11
N HIS A 70 11.48 1.90 -9.98
CA HIS A 70 12.13 0.59 -10.03
C HIS A 70 11.79 -0.28 -8.80
N ALA A 71 11.77 0.31 -7.61
CA ALA A 71 11.35 -0.39 -6.40
C ALA A 71 9.87 -0.79 -6.48
N PHE A 72 9.02 0.05 -7.10
CA PHE A 72 7.64 -0.28 -7.36
C PHE A 72 7.49 -1.43 -8.37
N ASP A 73 8.32 -1.48 -9.42
CA ASP A 73 8.33 -2.61 -10.37
C ASP A 73 8.66 -3.93 -9.67
N SER A 74 9.65 -3.93 -8.78
CA SER A 74 9.99 -5.10 -7.95
C SER A 74 8.85 -5.49 -6.97
N LEU A 75 8.06 -4.51 -6.50
CA LEU A 75 6.86 -4.77 -5.70
C LEU A 75 5.80 -5.49 -6.55
N VAL A 76 5.58 -5.03 -7.79
CA VAL A 76 4.62 -5.66 -8.72
C VAL A 76 4.94 -7.13 -8.96
N GLU A 77 6.22 -7.48 -9.14
CA GLU A 77 6.65 -8.87 -9.30
C GLU A 77 6.22 -9.72 -8.09
N LYS A 78 6.50 -9.24 -6.88
CA LYS A 78 6.14 -9.94 -5.63
C LYS A 78 4.63 -10.03 -5.40
N VAL A 79 3.88 -9.00 -5.79
CA VAL A 79 2.41 -9.04 -5.77
C VAL A 79 1.90 -10.15 -6.70
N ASN A 80 2.45 -10.25 -7.90
CA ASN A 80 2.07 -11.28 -8.86
C ASN A 80 2.40 -12.71 -8.37
N GLU A 81 3.49 -12.88 -7.59
CA GLU A 81 3.83 -14.18 -6.97
C GLU A 81 2.74 -14.65 -5.99
N LYS A 82 2.06 -13.72 -5.29
CA LYS A 82 0.94 -14.03 -4.39
C LYS A 82 -0.35 -14.44 -5.12
N LYS A 83 -0.43 -14.22 -6.44
CA LYS A 83 -1.59 -14.54 -7.29
C LYS A 83 -2.91 -14.04 -6.70
N PRO A 84 -3.05 -12.76 -6.36
CA PRO A 84 -4.27 -12.24 -5.76
C PRO A 84 -5.43 -12.27 -6.75
N ASP A 85 -6.66 -12.46 -6.22
CA ASP A 85 -7.88 -12.32 -7.01
C ASP A 85 -8.20 -10.85 -7.28
N VAL A 86 -7.91 -9.97 -6.33
CA VAL A 86 -8.10 -8.51 -6.46
C VAL A 86 -6.94 -7.74 -5.83
N ILE A 87 -6.59 -6.62 -6.46
CA ILE A 87 -5.58 -5.68 -5.94
C ILE A 87 -6.27 -4.37 -5.61
N LEU A 88 -6.03 -3.85 -4.41
CA LEU A 88 -6.63 -2.63 -3.89
C LEU A 88 -5.54 -1.63 -3.54
N PHE A 89 -5.54 -0.47 -4.19
CA PHE A 89 -4.72 0.67 -3.81
C PHE A 89 -5.51 1.60 -2.88
N GLY A 90 -5.06 1.72 -1.64
CA GLY A 90 -5.73 2.49 -0.59
C GLY A 90 -5.28 3.95 -0.49
N GLY A 91 -4.77 4.52 -1.58
CA GLY A 91 -4.33 5.91 -1.64
C GLY A 91 -2.84 6.12 -1.37
N ASN A 92 -2.38 7.33 -1.69
CA ASN A 92 -0.98 7.76 -1.64
C ASN A 92 -0.06 6.83 -2.47
N LEU A 93 -0.53 6.43 -3.66
CA LEU A 93 0.29 5.67 -4.60
C LEU A 93 1.46 6.54 -5.10
N PHE A 94 1.18 7.79 -5.42
CA PHE A 94 2.18 8.77 -5.87
C PHE A 94 2.53 9.77 -4.77
N GLY A 95 3.76 10.28 -4.81
CA GLY A 95 4.15 11.45 -4.05
C GLY A 95 3.53 12.74 -4.65
N ARG A 96 3.41 13.79 -3.84
CA ARG A 96 2.73 15.04 -4.21
C ARG A 96 3.30 15.72 -5.47
N HIS A 97 4.59 15.57 -5.73
CA HIS A 97 5.31 16.22 -6.84
C HIS A 97 5.97 15.19 -7.77
N THR A 98 5.33 14.04 -7.95
CA THR A 98 5.84 13.00 -8.84
C THR A 98 5.86 13.49 -10.28
N ASN A 99 7.02 13.39 -10.94
CA ASN A 99 7.18 13.79 -12.34
C ASN A 99 6.54 12.79 -13.32
N GLU A 100 6.25 13.26 -14.52
CA GLU A 100 5.55 12.51 -15.57
C GLU A 100 6.28 11.19 -15.93
N VAL A 101 7.60 11.22 -16.04
CA VAL A 101 8.40 10.02 -16.38
C VAL A 101 8.23 8.93 -15.31
N THR A 102 8.18 9.32 -14.04
CA THR A 102 7.97 8.38 -12.94
C THR A 102 6.54 7.84 -12.93
N ILE A 103 5.55 8.68 -13.23
CA ILE A 103 4.14 8.27 -13.39
C ILE A 103 4.05 7.22 -14.49
N ASP A 104 4.62 7.48 -15.66
CA ASP A 104 4.58 6.57 -16.81
C ASP A 104 5.20 5.22 -16.50
N LYS A 105 6.36 5.21 -15.86
CA LYS A 105 7.04 3.97 -15.45
C LYS A 105 6.19 3.20 -14.44
N THR A 106 5.58 3.89 -13.48
CA THR A 106 4.72 3.27 -12.47
C THR A 106 3.47 2.66 -13.10
N LEU A 107 2.81 3.37 -14.00
CA LEU A 107 1.64 2.87 -14.72
C LEU A 107 1.99 1.71 -15.65
N ALA A 108 3.18 1.73 -16.28
CA ALA A 108 3.68 0.61 -17.06
C ALA A 108 3.90 -0.65 -16.18
N SER A 109 4.35 -0.48 -14.94
CA SER A 109 4.47 -1.58 -13.99
C SER A 109 3.11 -2.08 -13.53
N ILE A 110 2.13 -1.19 -13.28
CA ILE A 110 0.76 -1.57 -12.93
C ILE A 110 0.12 -2.43 -14.03
N LYS A 111 0.35 -2.13 -15.30
CA LYS A 111 -0.13 -2.95 -16.44
C LYS A 111 0.36 -4.41 -16.40
N LYS A 112 1.45 -4.69 -15.69
CA LYS A 112 1.98 -6.05 -15.49
C LYS A 112 1.30 -6.78 -14.34
N MET A 113 0.52 -6.09 -13.49
CA MET A 113 -0.19 -6.71 -12.37
C MET A 113 -1.27 -7.66 -12.87
N LYS A 114 -1.46 -8.76 -12.14
CA LYS A 114 -2.41 -9.82 -12.48
C LYS A 114 -3.39 -10.00 -11.32
N ALA A 115 -4.66 -9.72 -11.58
CA ALA A 115 -5.74 -9.93 -10.63
C ALA A 115 -7.03 -10.26 -11.41
N ALA A 116 -7.60 -11.45 -11.18
CA ALA A 116 -8.75 -11.94 -11.94
C ALA A 116 -10.02 -11.09 -11.75
N LEU A 117 -10.16 -10.46 -10.57
CA LEU A 117 -11.28 -9.58 -10.23
C LEU A 117 -10.96 -8.10 -10.45
N GLY A 118 -9.75 -7.78 -10.92
CA GLY A 118 -9.36 -6.41 -11.28
C GLY A 118 -8.51 -5.69 -10.24
N ILE A 119 -8.13 -4.47 -10.59
CA ILE A 119 -7.31 -3.56 -9.80
C ILE A 119 -8.14 -2.32 -9.51
N TYR A 120 -8.28 -1.97 -8.25
CA TYR A 120 -9.10 -0.84 -7.81
C TYR A 120 -8.26 0.13 -6.98
N MET A 121 -8.58 1.42 -7.06
CA MET A 121 -7.83 2.46 -6.38
C MET A 121 -8.75 3.56 -5.86
N VAL A 122 -8.44 4.03 -4.65
CA VAL A 122 -8.90 5.33 -4.15
C VAL A 122 -7.72 6.29 -4.06
N GLU A 123 -7.98 7.57 -4.11
CA GLU A 123 -6.97 8.59 -3.89
C GLU A 123 -6.67 8.76 -2.39
N GLY A 124 -5.45 9.16 -2.07
CA GLY A 124 -5.06 9.65 -0.75
C GLY A 124 -4.85 11.16 -0.75
N SER A 125 -4.52 11.73 0.41
CA SER A 125 -4.31 13.18 0.54
C SER A 125 -3.08 13.69 -0.23
N ALA A 126 -2.07 12.85 -0.43
CA ALA A 126 -0.85 13.24 -1.13
C ALA A 126 -1.00 13.24 -2.65
N ASP A 127 -1.79 12.32 -3.21
CA ASP A 127 -1.90 12.11 -4.66
C ASP A 127 -3.25 12.52 -5.25
N SER A 128 -4.18 13.05 -4.45
CA SER A 128 -5.54 13.38 -4.93
C SER A 128 -5.58 14.34 -6.12
N ALA A 129 -4.73 15.36 -6.13
CA ALA A 129 -4.65 16.30 -7.26
C ALA A 129 -4.11 15.63 -8.53
N LEU A 130 -3.10 14.78 -8.37
CA LEU A 130 -2.49 14.02 -9.45
C LEU A 130 -3.46 12.97 -10.01
N VAL A 131 -4.16 12.26 -9.14
CA VAL A 131 -5.17 11.26 -9.55
C VAL A 131 -6.29 11.92 -10.33
N GLU A 132 -6.80 13.08 -9.90
CA GLU A 132 -7.84 13.82 -10.63
C GLU A 132 -7.33 14.29 -12.01
N GLU A 133 -6.09 14.80 -12.08
CA GLU A 133 -5.49 15.25 -13.34
C GLU A 133 -5.22 14.09 -14.31
N LYS A 134 -4.78 12.95 -13.79
CA LYS A 134 -4.30 11.81 -14.59
C LYS A 134 -5.27 10.63 -14.63
N LYS A 135 -6.53 10.82 -14.25
CA LYS A 135 -7.52 9.74 -14.12
C LYS A 135 -7.65 8.87 -15.35
N GLU A 136 -7.69 9.47 -16.53
CA GLU A 136 -7.80 8.73 -17.80
C GLU A 136 -6.56 7.87 -18.06
N LYS A 137 -5.38 8.39 -17.74
CA LYS A 137 -4.11 7.68 -17.88
C LYS A 137 -4.00 6.52 -16.91
N ILE A 138 -4.44 6.72 -15.66
CA ILE A 138 -4.49 5.69 -14.63
C ILE A 138 -5.49 4.60 -15.02
N SER A 139 -6.69 4.97 -15.46
CA SER A 139 -7.69 4.01 -15.95
C SER A 139 -7.21 3.25 -17.19
N GLY A 140 -6.50 3.91 -18.09
CA GLY A 140 -5.81 3.28 -19.24
C GLY A 140 -4.70 2.29 -18.88
N ALA A 141 -4.25 2.29 -17.62
CA ALA A 141 -3.35 1.28 -17.08
C ALA A 141 -4.09 0.05 -16.51
N GLY A 142 -5.44 0.00 -16.61
CA GLY A 142 -6.26 -1.09 -16.10
C GLY A 142 -6.69 -0.93 -14.64
N VAL A 143 -6.60 0.28 -14.10
CA VAL A 143 -7.04 0.60 -12.73
C VAL A 143 -8.44 1.17 -12.74
N HIS A 144 -9.32 0.61 -11.94
CA HIS A 144 -10.66 1.15 -11.68
C HIS A 144 -10.60 2.15 -10.52
N LEU A 145 -10.77 3.43 -10.82
CA LEU A 145 -10.82 4.47 -9.79
C LEU A 145 -12.17 4.47 -9.10
N LEU A 146 -12.18 4.41 -7.78
CA LEU A 146 -13.38 4.51 -6.95
C LEU A 146 -13.39 5.86 -6.23
N LEU A 147 -13.86 6.89 -6.93
CA LEU A 147 -13.89 8.27 -6.45
C LEU A 147 -15.32 8.66 -6.00
N ASP A 148 -15.70 8.27 -4.78
CA ASP A 148 -17.06 8.29 -4.24
C ASP A 148 -18.02 7.41 -5.05
N GLU A 149 -17.52 6.24 -5.42
CA GLU A 149 -18.19 5.26 -6.27
C GLU A 149 -18.16 3.87 -5.67
N SER A 150 -18.99 2.98 -6.17
CA SER A 150 -18.98 1.57 -5.79
C SER A 150 -18.88 0.66 -7.00
N ALA A 151 -18.25 -0.49 -6.81
CA ALA A 151 -18.20 -1.57 -7.78
C ALA A 151 -18.61 -2.89 -7.12
N VAL A 152 -19.33 -3.73 -7.84
CA VAL A 152 -19.63 -5.10 -7.43
C VAL A 152 -18.81 -6.04 -8.31
N LEU A 153 -17.97 -6.82 -7.68
CA LEU A 153 -17.10 -7.79 -8.35
C LEU A 153 -17.93 -9.00 -8.82
N HIS A 154 -17.42 -9.72 -9.81
CA HIS A 154 -18.10 -10.92 -10.34
C HIS A 154 -18.37 -12.02 -9.29
N ASN A 155 -17.61 -12.03 -8.19
CA ASN A 155 -17.82 -12.96 -7.09
C ASN A 155 -18.83 -12.45 -6.03
N GLY A 156 -19.46 -11.30 -6.25
CA GLY A 156 -20.44 -10.69 -5.34
C GLY A 156 -19.87 -9.74 -4.31
N LEU A 157 -18.54 -9.64 -4.14
CA LEU A 157 -17.91 -8.68 -3.23
C LEU A 157 -18.15 -7.25 -3.70
N GLN A 158 -18.63 -6.39 -2.82
CA GLN A 158 -18.79 -4.97 -3.10
C GLN A 158 -17.58 -4.18 -2.61
N LEU A 159 -17.07 -3.31 -3.46
CA LEU A 159 -16.07 -2.31 -3.12
C LEU A 159 -16.73 -0.93 -3.12
N VAL A 160 -16.41 -0.11 -2.15
CA VAL A 160 -16.88 1.28 -2.06
C VAL A 160 -15.68 2.16 -1.78
N GLY A 161 -15.43 3.13 -2.66
CA GLY A 161 -14.34 4.08 -2.52
C GLY A 161 -14.81 5.41 -1.96
N CYS A 162 -14.16 5.87 -0.90
CA CYS A 162 -14.37 7.18 -0.30
C CYS A 162 -13.15 8.05 -0.57
N ARG A 163 -13.35 9.21 -1.20
CA ARG A 163 -12.27 10.17 -1.48
C ARG A 163 -11.62 10.67 -0.20
N ALA A 164 -10.36 11.09 -0.30
CA ALA A 164 -9.66 11.77 0.77
C ALA A 164 -10.31 13.15 1.06
N ASP A 165 -10.11 13.62 2.28
CA ASP A 165 -10.81 14.75 2.86
C ASP A 165 -10.78 16.06 2.04
N GLY A 166 -11.89 16.79 2.07
CA GLY A 166 -12.04 18.16 1.55
C GLY A 166 -12.24 18.29 0.04
N LYS A 167 -12.17 17.22 -0.74
CA LYS A 167 -12.37 17.27 -2.21
C LYS A 167 -13.63 16.56 -2.68
N THR A 168 -14.33 15.90 -1.78
CA THR A 168 -15.58 15.25 -2.14
C THR A 168 -16.68 16.28 -2.33
N LYS A 169 -17.34 16.25 -3.48
CA LYS A 169 -18.57 17.02 -3.72
C LYS A 169 -19.80 16.35 -3.10
N LYS A 170 -19.63 15.13 -2.60
CA LYS A 170 -20.72 14.31 -2.08
C LYS A 170 -20.52 14.08 -0.57
N PRO A 171 -21.56 14.21 0.25
CA PRO A 171 -21.43 13.93 1.68
C PRO A 171 -21.18 12.44 1.92
N MET A 172 -20.54 12.11 3.03
CA MET A 172 -20.29 10.71 3.42
C MET A 172 -21.55 9.85 3.41
N SER A 173 -22.68 10.40 3.82
CA SER A 173 -23.96 9.71 3.79
C SER A 173 -24.33 9.20 2.40
N TYR A 174 -23.92 9.91 1.34
CA TYR A 174 -24.06 9.44 -0.03
C TYR A 174 -23.20 8.19 -0.29
N THR A 175 -21.91 8.26 0.03
CA THR A 175 -21.01 7.12 -0.19
C THR A 175 -21.44 5.89 0.62
N LEU A 176 -21.90 6.09 1.85
CA LEU A 176 -22.44 5.01 2.68
C LEU A 176 -23.78 4.47 2.15
N SER A 177 -24.57 5.28 1.43
CA SER A 177 -25.81 4.82 0.79
C SER A 177 -25.56 3.84 -0.36
N LEU A 178 -24.35 3.83 -0.94
CA LEU A 178 -23.95 2.89 -1.99
C LEU A 178 -23.76 1.47 -1.46
N ILE A 179 -23.69 1.28 -0.14
CA ILE A 179 -23.44 -0.02 0.48
C ILE A 179 -24.71 -0.88 0.42
N ASN A 180 -24.62 -2.01 -0.26
CA ASN A 180 -25.65 -3.02 -0.21
C ASN A 180 -25.47 -3.90 1.04
N LYS A 181 -26.44 -3.84 1.97
CA LYS A 181 -26.40 -4.57 3.25
C LYS A 181 -26.41 -6.09 3.11
N GLU A 182 -26.94 -6.60 2.01
CA GLU A 182 -27.06 -8.04 1.76
C GLU A 182 -25.73 -8.63 1.29
N LYS A 183 -24.79 -7.80 0.80
CA LYS A 183 -23.51 -8.21 0.25
C LYS A 183 -22.35 -7.93 1.21
N PRO A 184 -21.32 -8.77 1.24
CA PRO A 184 -20.06 -8.40 1.85
C PRO A 184 -19.47 -7.18 1.17
N SER A 185 -19.05 -6.19 1.94
CA SER A 185 -18.53 -4.94 1.42
C SER A 185 -17.19 -4.55 2.05
N ILE A 186 -16.30 -4.04 1.22
CA ILE A 186 -15.04 -3.42 1.64
C ILE A 186 -15.12 -1.94 1.28
N VAL A 187 -14.93 -1.09 2.28
CA VAL A 187 -14.81 0.35 2.09
C VAL A 187 -13.33 0.71 2.05
N LEU A 188 -12.91 1.32 0.95
CA LEU A 188 -11.61 1.94 0.79
C LEU A 188 -11.76 3.42 1.12
N ALA A 189 -11.12 3.90 2.18
CA ALA A 189 -11.25 5.29 2.63
C ALA A 189 -9.90 6.02 2.56
N GLY A 190 -9.94 7.30 2.24
CA GLY A 190 -8.82 8.21 2.43
C GLY A 190 -8.54 8.46 3.93
N GLU A 191 -7.46 9.16 4.25
CA GLU A 191 -6.88 9.26 5.60
C GLU A 191 -7.85 9.74 6.70
N ALA A 192 -8.87 10.55 6.40
CA ALA A 192 -9.61 11.30 7.41
C ALA A 192 -10.96 10.71 7.84
N MET A 193 -11.35 9.53 7.33
CA MET A 193 -12.73 9.04 7.49
C MET A 193 -12.91 7.93 8.55
N GLU A 194 -11.86 7.53 9.23
CA GLU A 194 -11.85 6.33 10.09
C GLU A 194 -12.91 6.35 11.20
N GLU A 195 -13.02 7.46 11.97
CA GLU A 195 -13.91 7.51 13.13
C GLU A 195 -15.38 7.43 12.74
N LYS A 196 -15.76 8.14 11.70
CA LYS A 196 -17.15 8.14 11.19
C LYS A 196 -17.57 6.80 10.59
N LEU A 197 -16.63 6.06 10.01
CA LEU A 197 -16.90 4.74 9.42
C LEU A 197 -17.01 3.63 10.45
N LYS A 198 -16.34 3.74 11.62
CA LYS A 198 -16.41 2.74 12.69
C LYS A 198 -17.82 2.64 13.31
N GLU A 199 -18.57 3.71 13.29
CA GLU A 199 -19.94 3.75 13.82
C GLU A 199 -20.98 3.08 12.88
N GLU A 200 -20.63 2.86 11.61
CA GLU A 200 -21.53 2.31 10.61
C GLU A 200 -21.53 0.78 10.60
N LYS A 201 -22.49 0.18 11.32
CA LYS A 201 -22.62 -1.29 11.51
C LYS A 201 -22.89 -2.11 10.23
N LYS A 202 -23.04 -1.47 9.08
CA LYS A 202 -23.34 -2.14 7.79
C LYS A 202 -22.09 -2.59 7.05
N ILE A 203 -20.93 -2.03 7.37
CA ILE A 203 -19.68 -2.24 6.65
C ILE A 203 -19.03 -3.53 7.14
N SER A 204 -18.62 -4.39 6.21
CA SER A 204 -17.92 -5.63 6.56
C SER A 204 -16.45 -5.38 6.90
N LEU A 205 -15.80 -4.47 6.19
CA LEU A 205 -14.40 -4.13 6.38
C LEU A 205 -14.12 -2.71 5.89
N VAL A 206 -13.34 -1.96 6.66
CA VAL A 206 -12.81 -0.65 6.24
C VAL A 206 -11.30 -0.74 6.13
N LEU A 207 -10.79 -0.35 4.96
CA LEU A 207 -9.36 -0.25 4.68
C LEU A 207 -9.00 1.23 4.45
N TYR A 208 -7.99 1.71 5.16
CA TYR A 208 -7.49 3.08 5.03
C TYR A 208 -5.97 3.11 5.19
N PRO A 209 -5.28 4.09 4.57
CA PRO A 209 -3.85 4.24 4.75
C PRO A 209 -3.59 4.72 6.18
N LYS A 210 -2.91 3.90 6.98
CA LYS A 210 -2.55 4.30 8.35
C LYS A 210 -1.66 5.52 8.29
N LYS A 211 -2.08 6.62 8.90
CA LYS A 211 -1.26 7.84 9.02
C LYS A 211 0.05 7.46 9.70
N ILE A 212 1.17 7.74 9.04
CA ILE A 212 2.47 7.72 9.70
C ILE A 212 2.46 8.97 10.60
N THR A 213 1.89 8.84 11.79
CA THR A 213 2.07 9.85 12.81
C THR A 213 3.53 9.83 13.15
N ASP A 214 4.20 10.93 12.89
CA ASP A 214 5.48 11.27 13.48
C ASP A 214 5.22 11.44 14.99
N THR A 215 5.07 10.31 15.69
CA THR A 215 5.06 10.28 17.13
C THR A 215 6.49 10.53 17.54
N GLY A 216 6.85 11.80 17.57
CA GLY A 216 8.01 12.28 18.30
C GLY A 216 7.93 11.87 19.75
N ASN A 217 8.28 10.66 20.06
CA ASN A 217 8.78 10.19 21.35
C ASN A 217 9.25 8.75 21.17
N GLY A 218 10.54 8.59 21.02
CA GLY A 218 11.19 7.28 21.13
C GLY A 218 12.09 6.90 19.96
N GLY A 219 13.24 7.52 19.83
CA GLY A 219 14.47 6.79 19.65
C GLY A 219 14.78 6.15 18.29
N THR A 220 14.35 6.68 17.15
CA THR A 220 14.90 6.25 15.84
C THR A 220 15.20 7.42 14.89
N SER A 221 15.12 8.64 15.35
CA SER A 221 15.38 9.85 14.56
C SER A 221 16.82 10.02 14.05
N GLY A 222 17.79 9.28 14.61
CA GLY A 222 19.20 9.42 14.25
C GLY A 222 19.66 8.59 13.05
N VAL A 223 18.98 7.49 12.76
CA VAL A 223 19.42 6.54 11.71
C VAL A 223 18.76 6.86 10.36
N ASN A 224 17.57 7.42 10.36
CA ASN A 224 16.84 7.76 9.13
C ASN A 224 17.37 8.97 8.37
N GLN A 225 18.22 9.81 8.99
CA GLN A 225 18.85 10.96 8.31
C GLN A 225 20.17 10.61 7.58
N MET A 226 20.76 9.46 7.89
CA MET A 226 22.07 9.06 7.34
C MET A 226 21.98 8.25 6.04
N PHE A 227 20.81 7.71 5.71
CA PHE A 227 20.61 6.93 4.49
C PHE A 227 19.58 7.60 3.58
N PRO A 228 19.84 7.66 2.26
CA PRO A 228 18.86 8.22 1.33
C PRO A 228 17.53 7.45 1.47
N ARG A 229 16.41 8.19 1.51
CA ARG A 229 15.02 7.70 1.67
C ARG A 229 14.53 6.79 0.55
N ASN A 230 15.40 5.99 -0.04
CA ASN A 230 15.09 5.06 -1.14
C ASN A 230 14.59 3.70 -0.67
N VAL A 231 14.04 3.64 0.54
CA VAL A 231 13.70 2.38 1.16
C VAL A 231 12.19 2.20 1.17
N LEU A 232 11.73 1.02 0.77
CA LEU A 232 10.36 0.49 0.83
C LEU A 232 9.63 0.64 2.20
N ALA A 233 10.17 1.47 3.10
CA ALA A 233 9.73 1.58 4.50
C ALA A 233 8.36 2.21 4.69
N SER A 234 7.83 2.95 3.70
CA SER A 234 6.54 3.64 3.81
C SER A 234 5.37 2.85 3.22
N ALA A 235 5.61 1.99 2.24
CA ALA A 235 4.56 1.20 1.63
C ALA A 235 4.02 0.15 2.60
N LYS A 236 2.73 0.17 2.84
CA LYS A 236 2.04 -0.87 3.61
C LYS A 236 1.33 -1.81 2.66
N ILE A 237 1.69 -3.09 2.79
CA ILE A 237 1.20 -4.15 1.91
C ILE A 237 0.62 -5.25 2.78
N ASN A 238 -0.68 -5.48 2.61
CA ASN A 238 -1.40 -6.51 3.33
C ASN A 238 -1.93 -7.53 2.33
N PHE A 239 -1.69 -8.79 2.62
CA PHE A 239 -2.33 -9.90 1.94
C PHE A 239 -3.48 -10.41 2.81
N MET A 240 -4.70 -10.35 2.29
CA MET A 240 -5.90 -10.72 3.01
C MET A 240 -6.60 -11.87 2.28
N GLN A 241 -7.19 -12.78 3.06
CA GLN A 241 -8.04 -13.84 2.53
C GLN A 241 -9.41 -13.72 3.17
N ILE A 242 -10.45 -13.61 2.34
CA ILE A 242 -11.83 -13.76 2.77
C ILE A 242 -12.16 -15.24 2.65
N LYS A 243 -12.56 -15.85 3.75
CA LYS A 243 -12.97 -17.26 3.80
C LYS A 243 -14.39 -17.38 4.32
N LYS A 244 -15.09 -18.43 3.85
CA LYS A 244 -16.39 -18.83 4.38
C LYS A 244 -16.31 -19.29 5.82
#